data_4d5e4153ec5fce9c0a12f783a6fcc466
#
_entry.id   4d5e4153ec5fce9c0a12f783a6fcc466
#
_cell.length_a   1.000
_cell.length_b   1.000
_cell.length_c   1.000
_cell.angle_alpha   90.00
_cell.angle_beta   90.00
_cell.angle_gamma   90.00
#
_symmetry.space_group_name_H-M   'P 1'
#
loop_
_entity.id
_entity.type
_entity.pdbx_description
1 polymer ?
#
loop_
_entity_poly.entity_id
_entity_poly.type
_entity_poly.pdbx_seq_one_letter_code
_entity_poly.pdbx_strand_id
1 'polypeptide(L)'
;MNSKIIIRNETAADVNAITDVTVAAFKTLAISNHTEQFIVAALRAAKALTLSLVAEVDGRVIGHIAFSPVTITDGTQNWYGLGPLSVLPEYQRQGIGKALMQEGLSRLK
;
A
#
# COMPACT_ATOMS: atom_id res chain seq x y z
N MET A 1 21.71 14.04 -5.42
CA MET A 1 20.59 14.90 -4.98
C MET A 1 19.63 14.06 -4.15
N ASN A 2 19.22 14.56 -3.01
CA ASN A 2 18.34 13.82 -2.12
C ASN A 2 16.89 14.22 -2.36
N SER A 3 16.17 13.36 -3.04
CA SER A 3 14.73 13.57 -3.23
C SER A 3 14.00 13.29 -1.93
N LYS A 4 13.09 14.16 -1.57
CA LYS A 4 12.33 14.03 -0.35
C LYS A 4 11.14 13.09 -0.59
N ILE A 5 11.00 12.08 0.27
CA ILE A 5 9.88 11.15 0.22
C ILE A 5 8.73 11.71 1.04
N ILE A 6 7.55 11.78 0.45
CA ILE A 6 6.34 12.26 1.11
C ILE A 6 5.37 11.09 1.23
N ILE A 7 4.90 10.82 2.45
CA ILE A 7 3.89 9.80 2.69
C ILE A 7 2.58 10.51 3.02
N ARG A 8 1.54 10.21 2.26
CA ARG A 8 0.25 10.86 2.41
C ARG A 8 -0.88 9.90 2.06
N ASN A 9 -2.10 10.27 2.41
CA ASN A 9 -3.28 9.50 2.00
C ASN A 9 -3.42 9.52 0.49
N GLU A 10 -3.96 8.45 -0.07
CA GLU A 10 -4.26 8.41 -1.49
C GLU A 10 -5.40 9.38 -1.82
N THR A 11 -5.41 9.84 -3.07
CA THR A 11 -6.52 10.59 -3.64
C THR A 11 -7.07 9.83 -4.83
N ALA A 12 -8.22 10.27 -5.36
CA ALA A 12 -8.81 9.64 -6.54
C ALA A 12 -7.84 9.63 -7.73
N ALA A 13 -6.97 10.64 -7.82
CA ALA A 13 -6.00 10.73 -8.90
C ALA A 13 -4.88 9.68 -8.81
N ASP A 14 -4.73 9.04 -7.65
CA ASP A 14 -3.65 8.07 -7.42
C ASP A 14 -4.01 6.63 -7.82
N VAL A 15 -5.28 6.34 -8.13
CA VAL A 15 -5.75 4.96 -8.31
C VAL A 15 -4.96 4.23 -9.38
N ASN A 16 -4.74 4.85 -10.54
CA ASN A 16 -3.98 4.23 -11.62
C ASN A 16 -2.51 4.05 -11.25
N ALA A 17 -1.92 5.04 -10.59
CA ALA A 17 -0.52 4.95 -10.16
C ALA A 17 -0.33 3.83 -9.13
N ILE A 18 -1.29 3.65 -8.21
CA ILE A 18 -1.24 2.57 -7.23
C ILE A 18 -1.27 1.21 -7.93
N THR A 19 -2.13 1.05 -8.94
CA THR A 19 -2.17 -0.18 -9.73
C THR A 19 -0.82 -0.44 -10.39
N ASP A 20 -0.24 0.57 -11.02
CA ASP A 20 1.04 0.43 -11.72
C ASP A 20 2.17 0.05 -10.75
N VAL A 21 2.22 0.68 -9.58
CA VAL A 21 3.24 0.37 -8.57
C VAL A 21 3.07 -1.07 -8.07
N THR A 22 1.83 -1.49 -7.80
CA THR A 22 1.57 -2.83 -7.31
C THR A 22 1.98 -3.88 -8.33
N VAL A 23 1.60 -3.70 -9.58
CA VAL A 23 1.99 -4.62 -10.66
C VAL A 23 3.51 -4.69 -10.78
N ALA A 24 4.18 -3.54 -10.80
CA ALA A 24 5.64 -3.51 -10.95
C ALA A 24 6.36 -4.15 -9.77
N ALA A 25 5.87 -3.91 -8.55
CA ALA A 25 6.51 -4.43 -7.34
C ALA A 25 6.47 -5.96 -7.28
N PHE A 26 5.38 -6.58 -7.75
CA PHE A 26 5.21 -8.03 -7.65
C PHE A 26 5.52 -8.77 -8.94
N LYS A 27 5.86 -8.06 -9.99
CA LYS A 27 6.05 -8.65 -11.31
C LYS A 27 7.12 -9.76 -11.34
N THR A 28 8.18 -9.58 -10.57
CA THR A 28 9.31 -10.52 -10.58
C THR A 28 9.30 -11.52 -9.43
N LEU A 29 8.28 -11.48 -8.55
CA LEU A 29 8.22 -12.40 -7.43
C LEU A 29 7.66 -13.75 -7.87
N ALA A 30 8.48 -14.80 -7.71
CA ALA A 30 8.08 -16.15 -8.13
C ALA A 30 6.91 -16.70 -7.33
N ILE A 31 6.78 -16.28 -6.06
CA ILE A 31 5.71 -16.77 -5.18
C ILE A 31 4.41 -15.98 -5.31
N SER A 32 4.44 -14.87 -6.05
CA SER A 32 3.24 -14.06 -6.26
C SER A 32 2.43 -14.66 -7.42
N ASN A 33 1.10 -14.63 -7.29
CA ASN A 33 0.21 -15.00 -8.39
C ASN A 33 -0.14 -13.79 -9.27
N HIS A 34 0.51 -12.63 -9.01
CA HIS A 34 0.37 -11.41 -9.80
C HIS A 34 -1.05 -10.85 -9.83
N THR A 35 -1.80 -11.02 -8.72
CA THR A 35 -3.17 -10.52 -8.60
C THR A 35 -3.31 -9.46 -7.51
N GLU A 36 -2.21 -8.99 -6.93
CA GLU A 36 -2.24 -8.05 -5.81
C GLU A 36 -2.98 -6.75 -6.15
N GLN A 37 -2.86 -6.26 -7.39
CA GLN A 37 -3.58 -5.05 -7.80
C GLN A 37 -5.10 -5.25 -7.75
N PHE A 38 -5.58 -6.46 -7.97
CA PHE A 38 -7.02 -6.76 -7.90
C PHE A 38 -7.52 -6.81 -6.46
N ILE A 39 -6.64 -7.15 -5.51
CA ILE A 39 -6.99 -7.13 -4.09
C ILE A 39 -7.30 -5.71 -3.65
N VAL A 40 -6.45 -4.75 -4.03
CA VAL A 40 -6.69 -3.34 -3.70
C VAL A 40 -7.99 -2.85 -4.34
N ALA A 41 -8.20 -3.18 -5.61
CA ALA A 41 -9.42 -2.77 -6.32
C ALA A 41 -10.67 -3.35 -5.68
N ALA A 42 -10.63 -4.63 -5.26
CA ALA A 42 -11.75 -5.28 -4.61
C ALA A 42 -12.06 -4.63 -3.25
N LEU A 43 -11.02 -4.33 -2.47
CA LEU A 43 -11.21 -3.67 -1.17
C LEU A 43 -11.81 -2.28 -1.36
N ARG A 44 -11.37 -1.54 -2.37
CA ARG A 44 -11.90 -0.21 -2.66
C ARG A 44 -13.37 -0.29 -3.08
N ALA A 45 -13.72 -1.24 -3.95
CA ALA A 45 -15.09 -1.43 -4.42
C ALA A 45 -16.02 -1.82 -3.26
N ALA A 46 -15.53 -2.60 -2.31
CA ALA A 46 -16.28 -3.02 -1.13
C ALA A 46 -16.29 -1.97 -0.02
N LYS A 47 -15.63 -0.83 -0.22
CA LYS A 47 -15.45 0.22 0.79
C LYS A 47 -14.81 -0.34 2.07
N ALA A 48 -13.89 -1.29 1.88
CA ALA A 48 -13.21 -1.97 2.98
C ALA A 48 -11.77 -1.47 3.20
N LEU A 49 -11.33 -0.47 2.44
CA LEU A 49 -10.02 0.16 2.69
C LEU A 49 -10.15 1.10 3.88
N THR A 50 -9.57 0.69 5.01
CA THR A 50 -9.54 1.54 6.21
C THR A 50 -8.56 2.69 6.03
N LEU A 51 -7.40 2.39 5.44
CA LEU A 51 -6.34 3.36 5.25
C LEU A 51 -5.57 2.96 4.00
N SER A 52 -5.27 3.94 3.16
CA SER A 52 -4.47 3.74 1.96
C SER A 52 -3.49 4.89 1.85
N LEU A 53 -2.20 4.57 1.93
CA LEU A 53 -1.13 5.57 1.91
C LEU A 53 -0.26 5.36 0.69
N VAL A 54 0.17 6.48 0.11
CA VAL A 54 1.14 6.45 -0.99
C VAL A 54 2.42 7.15 -0.56
N ALA A 55 3.54 6.68 -1.10
CA ALA A 55 4.81 7.36 -0.98
C ALA A 55 5.13 7.99 -2.33
N GLU A 56 5.42 9.29 -2.34
CA GLU A 56 5.75 9.97 -3.58
C GLU A 56 7.11 10.65 -3.51
N VAL A 57 7.77 10.70 -4.65
CA VAL A 57 9.05 11.38 -4.84
C VAL A 57 8.91 12.25 -6.07
N ASP A 58 9.14 13.55 -5.94
CA ASP A 58 9.06 14.51 -7.03
C ASP A 58 7.72 14.43 -7.79
N GLY A 59 6.63 14.24 -7.04
CA GLY A 59 5.28 14.18 -7.61
C GLY A 59 4.89 12.83 -8.21
N ARG A 60 5.78 11.83 -8.14
CA ARG A 60 5.51 10.49 -8.67
C ARG A 60 5.25 9.51 -7.52
N VAL A 61 4.15 8.76 -7.60
CA VAL A 61 3.86 7.69 -6.63
C VAL A 61 4.80 6.52 -6.89
N ILE A 62 5.60 6.16 -5.87
CA ILE A 62 6.58 5.09 -5.98
C ILE A 62 6.34 3.97 -4.97
N GLY A 63 5.39 4.13 -4.06
CA GLY A 63 5.06 3.12 -3.07
C GLY A 63 3.62 3.25 -2.60
N HIS A 64 3.10 2.16 -2.03
CA HIS A 64 1.72 2.11 -1.56
C HIS A 64 1.58 1.06 -0.47
N ILE A 65 0.74 1.33 0.53
CA ILE A 65 0.34 0.36 1.52
C ILE A 65 -1.17 0.51 1.78
N ALA A 66 -1.85 -0.62 1.94
CA ALA A 66 -3.28 -0.65 2.25
C ALA A 66 -3.52 -1.38 3.55
N PHE A 67 -4.51 -0.91 4.32
CA PHE A 67 -4.99 -1.57 5.52
C PHE A 67 -6.49 -1.77 5.40
N SER A 68 -6.97 -2.93 5.82
CA SER A 68 -8.39 -3.25 5.83
C SER A 68 -8.79 -3.81 7.17
N PRO A 69 -10.07 -3.66 7.58
CA PRO A 69 -10.52 -4.24 8.85
C PRO A 69 -10.58 -5.75 8.74
N VAL A 70 -10.26 -6.44 9.83
CA VAL A 70 -10.31 -7.89 9.92
C VAL A 70 -11.11 -8.28 11.17
N THR A 71 -12.05 -9.22 11.01
CA THR A 71 -12.77 -9.78 12.14
C THR A 71 -12.17 -11.15 12.46
N ILE A 72 -11.77 -11.34 13.72
CA ILE A 72 -11.23 -12.61 14.19
C ILE A 72 -12.40 -13.55 14.54
N THR A 73 -12.20 -14.85 14.40
CA THR A 73 -13.26 -15.85 14.60
C THR A 73 -13.86 -15.86 15.99
N ASP A 74 -13.16 -15.34 16.99
CA ASP A 74 -13.66 -15.23 18.36
C ASP A 74 -14.53 -13.99 18.59
N GLY A 75 -14.78 -13.20 17.54
CA GLY A 75 -15.57 -11.99 17.65
C GLY A 75 -14.76 -10.73 18.00
N THR A 76 -13.45 -10.87 18.18
CA THR A 76 -12.60 -9.71 18.47
C THR A 76 -12.59 -8.76 17.28
N GLN A 77 -12.77 -7.48 17.56
CA GLN A 77 -12.78 -6.43 16.54
C GLN A 77 -11.56 -5.52 16.70
N ASN A 78 -11.44 -4.55 15.80
CA ASN A 78 -10.34 -3.57 15.78
C ASN A 78 -8.99 -4.16 15.38
N TRP A 79 -9.02 -5.24 14.60
CA TRP A 79 -7.85 -5.77 13.95
C TRP A 79 -7.81 -5.29 12.50
N TYR A 80 -6.60 -5.11 11.98
CA TYR A 80 -6.42 -4.62 10.61
C TYR A 80 -5.50 -5.55 9.86
N GLY A 81 -5.94 -5.96 8.67
CA GLY A 81 -5.09 -6.69 7.74
C GLY A 81 -4.20 -5.71 6.99
N LEU A 82 -2.92 -6.05 6.88
CA LEU A 82 -1.98 -5.30 6.09
C LEU A 82 -1.88 -5.94 4.71
N GLY A 83 -2.05 -5.14 3.68
CA GLY A 83 -1.81 -5.64 2.36
C GLY A 83 -2.56 -4.91 1.26
N PRO A 84 -1.99 -4.88 0.06
CA PRO A 84 -0.59 -5.18 -0.20
C PRO A 84 0.33 -4.02 0.19
N LEU A 85 1.61 -4.34 0.37
CA LEU A 85 2.66 -3.32 0.52
C LEU A 85 3.51 -3.38 -0.73
N SER A 86 3.60 -2.28 -1.46
CA SER A 86 4.25 -2.25 -2.77
C SER A 86 5.21 -1.07 -2.86
N VAL A 87 6.41 -1.32 -3.39
CA VAL A 87 7.38 -0.27 -3.69
C VAL A 87 7.97 -0.60 -5.06
N LEU A 88 8.10 0.41 -5.92
CA LEU A 88 8.72 0.20 -7.24
C LEU A 88 10.10 -0.43 -7.07
N PRO A 89 10.48 -1.38 -7.95
CA PRO A 89 11.76 -2.09 -7.80
C PRO A 89 12.97 -1.17 -7.65
N GLU A 90 13.02 -0.06 -8.39
CA GLU A 90 14.14 0.86 -8.32
C GLU A 90 14.23 1.64 -7.01
N TYR A 91 13.18 1.58 -6.19
CA TYR A 91 13.14 2.26 -4.89
C TYR A 91 13.15 1.28 -3.71
N GLN A 92 13.22 -0.01 -3.97
CA GLN A 92 13.25 -1.02 -2.91
C GLN A 92 14.59 -0.97 -2.16
N ARG A 93 14.58 -1.50 -0.92
CA ARG A 93 15.76 -1.57 -0.04
C ARG A 93 16.27 -0.19 0.39
N GLN A 94 15.39 0.80 0.40
CA GLN A 94 15.74 2.16 0.84
C GLN A 94 14.92 2.59 2.05
N GLY A 95 14.21 1.64 2.69
CA GLY A 95 13.44 1.93 3.88
C GLY A 95 12.05 2.50 3.62
N ILE A 96 11.62 2.57 2.35
CA ILE A 96 10.32 3.16 2.01
C ILE A 96 9.17 2.29 2.50
N GLY A 97 9.26 0.96 2.31
CA GLY A 97 8.23 0.04 2.82
C GLY A 97 8.09 0.12 4.32
N LYS A 98 9.22 0.19 5.03
CA LYS A 98 9.21 0.34 6.48
C LYS A 98 8.57 1.65 6.90
N ALA A 99 8.87 2.74 6.20
CA ALA A 99 8.31 4.06 6.50
C ALA A 99 6.79 4.06 6.27
N LEU A 100 6.32 3.45 5.19
CA LEU A 100 4.88 3.32 4.92
C LEU A 100 4.19 2.54 6.03
N MET A 101 4.78 1.42 6.45
CA MET A 101 4.21 0.60 7.51
C MET A 101 4.15 1.36 8.84
N GLN A 102 5.23 2.04 9.21
CA GLN A 102 5.29 2.80 10.46
C GLN A 102 4.25 3.92 10.47
N GLU A 103 4.13 4.65 9.37
CA GLU A 103 3.16 5.72 9.26
C GLU A 103 1.74 5.17 9.34
N GLY A 104 1.46 4.06 8.66
CA GLY A 104 0.15 3.43 8.69
C GLY A 104 -0.24 2.97 10.09
N LEU A 105 0.67 2.30 10.79
CA LEU A 105 0.41 1.84 12.16
C LEU A 105 0.16 3.02 13.10
N SER A 106 0.90 4.11 12.91
CA SER A 106 0.71 5.32 13.71
C SER A 106 -0.67 5.92 13.51
N ARG A 107 -1.16 5.94 12.27
CA ARG A 107 -2.46 6.52 11.95
C ARG A 107 -3.64 5.65 12.38
N LEU A 108 -3.42 4.34 12.58
CA LEU A 108 -4.47 3.42 13.01
C LEU A 108 -4.69 3.43 14.52
N LYS A 109 -3.81 4.05 15.27
CA LYS A 109 -3.96 4.14 16.72
C LYS A 109 -5.04 5.11 17.15
#